data_b9742fbe993776bc8b8b9cc67027d0d0
#
_entry.id   b9742fbe993776bc8b8b9cc67027d0d0
#
_cell.length_a   1.000
_cell.length_b   1.000
_cell.length_c   1.000
_cell.angle_alpha   90.00
_cell.angle_beta   90.00
_cell.angle_gamma   90.00
#
_symmetry.space_group_name_H-M   'P 1'
#
loop_
_entity.id
_entity.type
_entity.pdbx_description
1 polymer ?
#
loop_
_entity_poly.entity_id
_entity_poly.type
_entity_poly.pdbx_seq_one_letter_code
_entity_poly.pdbx_strand_id
1 'polypeptide(L)'
;MSVTKYQIYLKTVELGSFTAAARALNFTQSGVSHAIGSLEEELGVTLLVRSHGGVTPTADGRALAPYFREMCALSHRLEQHAEDLRGLDTGLIRVATFTSVSEKWLPGMLKTFQEKYPRIEFELLPSNFNNEISDWVLHGQADCGFISLPTPAEKYLDYWLLQRDQWKVILPCDHPLAGRQPFPPEALEQYPLILLDEGDDYEIQAIFDHYKVQPRIQYTVQQDQTILAMVSGGLGISVMEELMLYKCAYPLAASTLPKVFHRDIGICVKDKNALSHSTQAFIDHTRHWVLQNFPEGWNAPKPHER
;
A
#
# COMPACT_ATOMS: atom_id res chain seq x y z
N MET A 1 -28.12 14.75 -7.93
CA MET A 1 -26.77 14.41 -7.40
C MET A 1 -25.99 13.71 -8.50
N SER A 2 -24.69 14.00 -8.69
CA SER A 2 -23.85 13.45 -9.76
C SER A 2 -22.55 12.91 -9.19
N VAL A 3 -22.13 11.71 -9.59
CA VAL A 3 -20.86 11.09 -9.19
C VAL A 3 -19.67 12.02 -9.46
N THR A 4 -19.68 12.74 -10.57
CA THR A 4 -18.65 13.74 -10.90
C THR A 4 -18.49 14.82 -9.83
N LYS A 5 -19.57 15.27 -9.18
CA LYS A 5 -19.48 16.25 -8.08
C LYS A 5 -18.79 15.65 -6.85
N TYR A 6 -19.02 14.37 -6.56
CA TYR A 6 -18.34 13.67 -5.47
C TYR A 6 -16.85 13.52 -5.74
N GLN A 7 -16.48 13.13 -6.97
CA GLN A 7 -15.07 13.05 -7.38
C GLN A 7 -14.36 14.40 -7.25
N ILE A 8 -15.02 15.49 -7.69
CA ILE A 8 -14.50 16.85 -7.57
C ILE A 8 -14.30 17.24 -6.11
N TYR A 9 -15.25 16.93 -5.23
CA TYR A 9 -15.13 17.20 -3.81
C TYR A 9 -13.97 16.44 -3.20
N LEU A 10 -13.89 15.13 -3.40
CA LEU A 10 -12.84 14.26 -2.86
C LEU A 10 -11.46 14.72 -3.31
N LYS A 11 -11.29 15.03 -4.59
CA LYS A 11 -10.02 15.52 -5.16
C LYS A 11 -9.65 16.92 -4.65
N THR A 12 -10.64 17.76 -4.36
CA THR A 12 -10.40 19.08 -3.78
C THR A 12 -9.93 18.97 -2.33
N VAL A 13 -10.47 18.03 -1.57
CA VAL A 13 -10.04 17.74 -0.19
C VAL A 13 -8.61 17.17 -0.18
N GLU A 14 -8.34 16.20 -1.05
CA GLU A 14 -7.03 15.55 -1.18
C GLU A 14 -5.91 16.55 -1.47
N LEU A 15 -6.15 17.46 -2.43
CA LEU A 15 -5.14 18.42 -2.88
C LEU A 15 -5.15 19.74 -2.10
N GLY A 16 -6.14 19.95 -1.22
CA GLY A 16 -6.29 21.19 -0.44
C GLY A 16 -6.48 22.45 -1.30
N SER A 17 -6.84 22.30 -2.58
CA SER A 17 -6.85 23.41 -3.54
C SER A 17 -7.82 23.19 -4.70
N PHE A 18 -8.72 24.16 -4.92
CA PHE A 18 -9.61 24.17 -6.10
C PHE A 18 -8.83 24.19 -7.43
N THR A 19 -7.73 24.94 -7.46
CA THR A 19 -6.92 25.06 -8.69
C THR A 19 -6.16 23.77 -8.98
N ALA A 20 -5.61 23.11 -7.95
CA ALA A 20 -4.93 21.84 -8.12
C ALA A 20 -5.93 20.73 -8.54
N ALA A 21 -7.10 20.67 -7.90
CA ALA A 21 -8.16 19.74 -8.27
C ALA A 21 -8.65 19.95 -9.70
N ALA A 22 -8.82 21.21 -10.12
CA ALA A 22 -9.22 21.55 -11.47
C ALA A 22 -8.21 21.03 -12.52
N ARG A 23 -6.92 21.22 -12.27
CA ARG A 23 -5.85 20.71 -13.14
C ARG A 23 -5.85 19.18 -13.19
N ALA A 24 -5.95 18.53 -12.02
CA ALA A 24 -5.92 17.07 -11.92
C ALA A 24 -7.12 16.40 -12.63
N LEU A 25 -8.28 17.06 -12.63
CA LEU A 25 -9.51 16.53 -13.22
C LEU A 25 -9.84 17.10 -14.61
N ASN A 26 -8.95 17.89 -15.22
CA ASN A 26 -9.17 18.56 -16.51
C ASN A 26 -10.41 19.46 -16.53
N PHE A 27 -10.69 20.16 -15.42
CA PHE A 27 -11.73 21.17 -15.30
C PHE A 27 -11.14 22.57 -15.19
N THR A 28 -12.00 23.59 -15.33
CA THR A 28 -11.64 24.96 -14.92
C THR A 28 -11.84 25.13 -13.43
N GLN A 29 -11.07 26.03 -12.79
CA GLN A 29 -11.23 26.32 -11.36
C GLN A 29 -12.66 26.83 -11.04
N SER A 30 -13.26 27.63 -11.92
CA SER A 30 -14.66 28.07 -11.80
C SER A 30 -15.64 26.89 -11.89
N GLY A 31 -15.38 25.91 -12.78
CA GLY A 31 -16.19 24.69 -12.90
C GLY A 31 -16.15 23.84 -11.62
N VAL A 32 -14.97 23.64 -11.04
CA VAL A 32 -14.81 22.94 -9.76
C VAL A 32 -15.54 23.69 -8.65
N SER A 33 -15.38 25.02 -8.55
CA SER A 33 -16.07 25.84 -7.53
C SER A 33 -17.59 25.78 -7.67
N HIS A 34 -18.10 25.84 -8.90
CA HIS A 34 -19.54 25.74 -9.19
C HIS A 34 -20.08 24.33 -8.84
N ALA A 35 -19.36 23.27 -9.20
CA ALA A 35 -19.76 21.90 -8.92
C ALA A 35 -19.88 21.64 -7.42
N ILE A 36 -18.93 22.16 -6.63
CA ILE A 36 -18.96 22.04 -5.17
C ILE A 36 -20.10 22.89 -4.58
N GLY A 37 -20.24 24.13 -4.98
CA GLY A 37 -21.35 24.97 -4.53
C GLY A 37 -22.72 24.35 -4.84
N SER A 38 -22.90 23.79 -6.03
CA SER A 38 -24.12 23.06 -6.40
C SER A 38 -24.31 21.78 -5.55
N LEU A 39 -23.24 21.09 -5.18
CA LEU A 39 -23.34 19.93 -4.27
C LEU A 39 -23.76 20.35 -2.87
N GLU A 40 -23.19 21.43 -2.33
CA GLU A 40 -23.55 22.01 -1.03
C GLU A 40 -25.00 22.45 -1.00
N GLU A 41 -25.48 23.09 -2.07
CA GLU A 41 -26.86 23.50 -2.22
C GLU A 41 -27.83 22.30 -2.28
N GLU A 42 -27.50 21.25 -3.05
CA GLU A 42 -28.30 20.01 -3.13
C GLU A 42 -28.41 19.28 -1.78
N LEU A 43 -27.36 19.34 -0.95
CA LEU A 43 -27.30 18.66 0.35
C LEU A 43 -27.76 19.55 1.50
N GLY A 44 -27.85 20.86 1.29
CA GLY A 44 -28.22 21.84 2.29
C GLY A 44 -27.15 22.05 3.39
N VAL A 45 -25.90 21.68 3.12
CA VAL A 45 -24.78 21.78 4.07
C VAL A 45 -23.53 22.33 3.40
N THR A 46 -22.66 23.01 4.14
CA THR A 46 -21.36 23.47 3.68
C THR A 46 -20.34 22.34 3.86
N LEU A 47 -19.67 21.94 2.78
CA LEU A 47 -18.72 20.83 2.77
C LEU A 47 -17.27 21.28 2.92
N LEU A 48 -16.92 22.49 2.45
CA LEU A 48 -15.55 23.00 2.42
C LEU A 48 -15.45 24.38 3.05
N VAL A 49 -14.33 24.63 3.73
CA VAL A 49 -13.93 25.94 4.23
C VAL A 49 -12.68 26.41 3.48
N ARG A 50 -12.70 27.67 3.02
CA ARG A 50 -11.54 28.34 2.43
C ARG A 50 -10.80 29.12 3.50
N SER A 51 -9.49 28.93 3.59
CA SER A 51 -8.62 29.68 4.51
C SER A 51 -7.37 30.17 3.78
N HIS A 52 -6.55 30.97 4.45
CA HIS A 52 -5.25 31.40 3.92
C HIS A 52 -4.29 30.23 3.69
N GLY A 53 -4.51 29.08 4.35
CA GLY A 53 -3.74 27.84 4.19
C GLY A 53 -4.28 26.88 3.15
N GLY A 54 -5.35 27.23 2.41
CA GLY A 54 -5.96 26.36 1.39
C GLY A 54 -7.41 25.99 1.68
N VAL A 55 -7.82 24.82 1.24
CA VAL A 55 -9.19 24.30 1.36
C VAL A 55 -9.21 23.09 2.29
N THR A 56 -10.09 23.13 3.28
CA THR A 56 -10.25 22.01 4.22
C THR A 56 -11.72 21.61 4.33
N PRO A 57 -12.02 20.32 4.60
CA PRO A 57 -13.39 19.88 4.80
C PRO A 57 -13.95 20.37 6.13
N THR A 58 -15.24 20.73 6.15
CA THR A 58 -16.03 20.98 7.37
C THR A 58 -16.23 19.68 8.16
N ALA A 59 -16.88 19.76 9.33
CA ALA A 59 -17.33 18.57 10.05
C ALA A 59 -18.30 17.74 9.20
N ASP A 60 -19.26 18.40 8.54
CA ASP A 60 -20.25 17.76 7.66
C ASP A 60 -19.58 17.16 6.43
N GLY A 61 -18.62 17.90 5.82
CA GLY A 61 -17.82 17.40 4.72
C GLY A 61 -17.07 16.12 5.07
N ARG A 62 -16.41 16.07 6.22
CA ARG A 62 -15.75 14.85 6.71
C ARG A 62 -16.72 13.70 6.94
N ALA A 63 -17.89 13.98 7.53
CA ALA A 63 -18.91 12.96 7.80
C ALA A 63 -19.50 12.37 6.50
N LEU A 64 -19.62 13.18 5.44
CA LEU A 64 -20.18 12.75 4.15
C LEU A 64 -19.14 12.15 3.19
N ALA A 65 -17.87 12.42 3.40
CA ALA A 65 -16.78 11.93 2.51
C ALA A 65 -16.79 10.39 2.33
N PRO A 66 -17.03 9.54 3.34
CA PRO A 66 -17.13 8.09 3.15
C PRO A 66 -18.22 7.70 2.14
N TYR A 67 -19.40 8.31 2.24
CA TYR A 67 -20.51 8.04 1.31
C TYR A 67 -20.17 8.45 -0.12
N PHE A 68 -19.49 9.58 -0.31
CA PHE A 68 -19.04 10.01 -1.63
C PHE A 68 -18.03 9.04 -2.24
N ARG A 69 -17.10 8.50 -1.43
CA ARG A 69 -16.17 7.46 -1.88
C ARG A 69 -16.93 6.20 -2.31
N GLU A 70 -17.88 5.73 -1.53
CA GLU A 70 -18.69 4.55 -1.86
C GLU A 70 -19.48 4.74 -3.15
N MET A 71 -20.07 5.92 -3.38
CA MET A 71 -20.79 6.22 -4.61
C MET A 71 -19.86 6.25 -5.83
N CYS A 72 -18.67 6.82 -5.69
CA CYS A 72 -17.66 6.80 -6.75
C CYS A 72 -17.18 5.37 -7.04
N ALA A 73 -16.92 4.58 -6.00
CA ALA A 73 -16.52 3.18 -6.12
C ALA A 73 -17.60 2.32 -6.79
N LEU A 74 -18.88 2.53 -6.43
CA LEU A 74 -19.99 1.81 -7.06
C LEU A 74 -20.12 2.16 -8.54
N SER A 75 -19.98 3.44 -8.90
CA SER A 75 -19.97 3.89 -10.30
C SER A 75 -18.86 3.22 -11.10
N HIS A 76 -17.65 3.20 -10.55
CA HIS A 76 -16.51 2.54 -11.19
C HIS A 76 -16.74 1.03 -11.40
N ARG A 77 -17.23 0.33 -10.38
CA ARG A 77 -17.58 -1.10 -10.51
C ARG A 77 -18.66 -1.35 -11.56
N LEU A 78 -19.67 -0.49 -11.62
CA LEU A 78 -20.70 -0.58 -12.65
C LEU A 78 -20.11 -0.44 -14.05
N GLU A 79 -19.19 0.50 -14.24
CA GLU A 79 -18.49 0.71 -15.52
C GLU A 79 -17.66 -0.52 -15.90
N GLN A 80 -16.87 -1.07 -14.94
CA GLN A 80 -16.10 -2.29 -15.16
C GLN A 80 -17.00 -3.48 -15.55
N HIS A 81 -18.08 -3.73 -14.81
CA HIS A 81 -19.00 -4.81 -15.16
C HIS A 81 -19.71 -4.61 -16.51
N ALA A 82 -20.00 -3.36 -16.88
CA ALA A 82 -20.56 -3.08 -18.20
C ALA A 82 -19.56 -3.37 -19.33
N GLU A 83 -18.27 -3.17 -19.08
CA GLU A 83 -17.18 -3.56 -20.00
C GLU A 83 -17.03 -5.08 -20.08
N ASP A 84 -17.07 -5.78 -18.97
CA ASP A 84 -17.06 -7.24 -18.90
C ASP A 84 -18.18 -7.85 -19.74
N LEU A 85 -19.40 -7.30 -19.65
CA LEU A 85 -20.55 -7.75 -20.43
C LEU A 85 -20.39 -7.54 -21.94
N ARG A 86 -19.56 -6.60 -22.37
CA ARG A 86 -19.20 -6.36 -23.77
C ARG A 86 -18.13 -7.32 -24.29
N GLY A 87 -17.57 -8.17 -23.42
CA GLY A 87 -16.48 -9.09 -23.78
C GLY A 87 -15.17 -8.37 -24.12
N LEU A 88 -14.96 -7.17 -23.62
CA LEU A 88 -13.77 -6.39 -23.84
C LEU A 88 -12.76 -6.65 -22.71
N ASP A 89 -11.60 -7.20 -23.06
CA ASP A 89 -10.44 -7.27 -22.16
C ASP A 89 -9.83 -5.87 -22.00
N THR A 90 -10.64 -4.92 -21.56
CA THR A 90 -10.30 -3.52 -21.31
C THR A 90 -10.68 -3.18 -19.88
N GLY A 91 -10.18 -2.08 -19.37
CA GLY A 91 -10.53 -1.56 -18.06
C GLY A 91 -9.36 -0.95 -17.33
N LEU A 92 -9.65 -0.33 -16.21
CA LEU A 92 -8.66 0.23 -15.29
C LEU A 92 -8.69 -0.57 -13.99
N ILE A 93 -7.56 -1.11 -13.58
CA ILE A 93 -7.39 -1.75 -12.27
C ILE A 93 -6.60 -0.83 -11.35
N ARG A 94 -7.21 -0.43 -10.24
CA ARG A 94 -6.55 0.37 -9.19
C ARG A 94 -5.98 -0.55 -8.14
N VAL A 95 -4.65 -0.54 -8.00
CA VAL A 95 -3.90 -1.44 -7.13
C VAL A 95 -3.24 -0.64 -6.02
N ALA A 96 -3.67 -0.85 -4.79
CA ALA A 96 -2.99 -0.31 -3.61
C ALA A 96 -1.80 -1.21 -3.23
N THR A 97 -0.67 -0.60 -2.87
CA THR A 97 0.57 -1.37 -2.68
C THR A 97 1.57 -0.65 -1.80
N PHE A 98 2.38 -1.41 -1.07
CA PHE A 98 3.51 -0.91 -0.30
C PHE A 98 4.85 -1.08 -1.05
N THR A 99 5.88 -0.40 -0.58
CA THR A 99 7.16 -0.22 -1.29
C THR A 99 7.79 -1.52 -1.76
N SER A 100 7.93 -2.53 -0.89
CA SER A 100 8.63 -3.76 -1.27
C SER A 100 7.94 -4.52 -2.40
N VAL A 101 6.60 -4.57 -2.43
CA VAL A 101 5.84 -5.15 -3.54
C VAL A 101 5.93 -4.28 -4.79
N SER A 102 5.81 -2.95 -4.64
CA SER A 102 5.90 -2.00 -5.75
C SER A 102 7.22 -2.12 -6.50
N GLU A 103 8.31 -2.30 -5.78
CA GLU A 103 9.65 -2.36 -6.37
C GLU A 103 10.04 -3.75 -6.87
N LYS A 104 9.68 -4.80 -6.11
CA LYS A 104 10.24 -6.12 -6.35
C LYS A 104 9.32 -7.03 -7.16
N TRP A 105 8.00 -6.85 -7.07
CA TRP A 105 7.02 -7.71 -7.73
C TRP A 105 6.31 -7.03 -8.89
N LEU A 106 5.73 -5.85 -8.67
CA LEU A 106 4.84 -5.22 -9.64
C LEU A 106 5.48 -5.03 -11.03
N PRO A 107 6.75 -4.60 -11.19
CA PRO A 107 7.30 -4.42 -12.54
C PRO A 107 7.31 -5.69 -13.39
N GLY A 108 7.71 -6.82 -12.80
CA GLY A 108 7.72 -8.11 -13.49
C GLY A 108 6.31 -8.67 -13.69
N MET A 109 5.47 -8.55 -12.69
CA MET A 109 4.09 -9.01 -12.71
C MET A 109 3.25 -8.26 -13.75
N LEU A 110 3.29 -6.93 -13.74
CA LEU A 110 2.55 -6.10 -14.69
C LEU A 110 3.03 -6.33 -16.13
N LYS A 111 4.34 -6.45 -16.34
CA LYS A 111 4.90 -6.76 -17.67
C LYS A 111 4.28 -8.03 -18.25
N THR A 112 4.30 -9.12 -17.51
CA THR A 112 3.78 -10.42 -17.97
C THR A 112 2.26 -10.46 -18.06
N PHE A 113 1.56 -9.69 -17.21
CA PHE A 113 0.12 -9.53 -17.30
C PHE A 113 -0.31 -8.76 -18.56
N GLN A 114 0.36 -7.64 -18.87
CA GLN A 114 0.06 -6.81 -20.04
C GLN A 114 0.39 -7.49 -21.38
N GLU A 115 1.31 -8.46 -21.40
CA GLU A 115 1.53 -9.30 -22.59
C GLU A 115 0.26 -10.08 -22.98
N LYS A 116 -0.55 -10.49 -21.99
CA LYS A 116 -1.80 -11.22 -22.20
C LYS A 116 -3.01 -10.28 -22.34
N TYR A 117 -3.02 -9.18 -21.60
CA TYR A 117 -4.12 -8.22 -21.52
C TYR A 117 -3.65 -6.79 -21.82
N PRO A 118 -3.25 -6.50 -23.08
CA PRO A 118 -2.59 -5.23 -23.41
C PRO A 118 -3.48 -3.98 -23.33
N ARG A 119 -4.79 -4.16 -23.19
CA ARG A 119 -5.76 -3.05 -23.10
C ARG A 119 -6.23 -2.77 -21.68
N ILE A 120 -5.72 -3.50 -20.68
CA ILE A 120 -6.00 -3.22 -19.28
C ILE A 120 -4.97 -2.21 -18.77
N GLU A 121 -5.45 -1.11 -18.25
CA GLU A 121 -4.66 -0.05 -17.63
C GLU A 121 -4.55 -0.26 -16.11
N PHE A 122 -3.51 0.31 -15.51
CA PHE A 122 -3.29 0.25 -14.07
C PHE A 122 -3.10 1.64 -13.49
N GLU A 123 -3.78 1.89 -12.36
CA GLU A 123 -3.49 3.00 -11.46
C GLU A 123 -2.89 2.41 -10.18
N LEU A 124 -1.66 2.83 -9.86
CA LEU A 124 -0.97 2.36 -8.65
C LEU A 124 -1.14 3.39 -7.55
N LEU A 125 -1.59 2.92 -6.39
CA LEU A 125 -1.82 3.73 -5.19
C LEU A 125 -0.79 3.29 -4.12
N PRO A 126 0.38 3.96 -4.07
CA PRO A 126 1.41 3.59 -3.11
C PRO A 126 1.10 4.13 -1.71
N SER A 127 1.30 3.31 -0.69
CA SER A 127 1.31 3.72 0.71
C SER A 127 2.23 2.79 1.50
N ASN A 128 2.91 3.33 2.51
CA ASN A 128 3.64 2.53 3.48
C ASN A 128 2.75 2.14 4.67
N PHE A 129 1.51 2.63 4.73
CA PHE A 129 0.58 2.35 5.82
C PHE A 129 -0.39 1.25 5.42
N ASN A 130 -0.27 0.10 6.06
CA ASN A 130 -1.14 -1.06 5.80
C ASN A 130 -2.62 -0.75 6.05
N ASN A 131 -2.92 0.09 7.05
CA ASN A 131 -4.28 0.55 7.33
C ASN A 131 -4.86 1.40 6.19
N GLU A 132 -4.05 2.27 5.59
CA GLU A 132 -4.48 3.10 4.47
C GLU A 132 -4.80 2.26 3.24
N ILE A 133 -3.96 1.27 2.91
CA ILE A 133 -4.21 0.31 1.84
C ILE A 133 -5.53 -0.44 2.06
N SER A 134 -5.73 -0.95 3.29
CA SER A 134 -6.95 -1.64 3.68
C SER A 134 -8.19 -0.75 3.53
N ASP A 135 -8.09 0.50 3.97
CA ASP A 135 -9.16 1.48 3.86
C ASP A 135 -9.50 1.82 2.40
N TRP A 136 -8.50 1.96 1.54
CA TRP A 136 -8.73 2.21 0.11
C TRP A 136 -9.49 1.07 -0.55
N VAL A 137 -9.18 -0.17 -0.21
CA VAL A 137 -9.90 -1.35 -0.72
C VAL A 137 -11.32 -1.42 -0.14
N LEU A 138 -11.49 -1.23 1.17
CA LEU A 138 -12.80 -1.25 1.83
C LEU A 138 -13.75 -0.20 1.28
N HIS A 139 -13.24 1.00 1.00
CA HIS A 139 -14.05 2.11 0.49
C HIS A 139 -14.05 2.20 -1.04
N GLY A 140 -13.43 1.23 -1.75
CA GLY A 140 -13.45 1.13 -3.21
C GLY A 140 -12.62 2.20 -3.93
N GLN A 141 -11.66 2.81 -3.26
CA GLN A 141 -10.65 3.65 -3.89
C GLN A 141 -9.63 2.80 -4.67
N ALA A 142 -9.34 1.58 -4.18
CA ALA A 142 -8.61 0.55 -4.88
C ALA A 142 -9.52 -0.66 -5.15
N ASP A 143 -9.29 -1.35 -6.27
CA ASP A 143 -10.00 -2.55 -6.65
C ASP A 143 -9.42 -3.80 -5.96
N CYS A 144 -8.11 -3.76 -5.73
CA CYS A 144 -7.38 -4.71 -4.90
C CYS A 144 -6.19 -4.02 -4.22
N GLY A 145 -5.62 -4.67 -3.21
CA GLY A 145 -4.47 -4.14 -2.48
C GLY A 145 -3.55 -5.23 -1.97
N PHE A 146 -2.26 -4.94 -1.93
CA PHE A 146 -1.30 -5.79 -1.22
C PHE A 146 -1.26 -5.37 0.24
N ILE A 147 -1.41 -6.33 1.15
CA ILE A 147 -1.44 -6.09 2.60
C ILE A 147 -0.43 -6.98 3.32
N SER A 148 0.08 -6.48 4.44
CA SER A 148 0.78 -7.27 5.44
C SER A 148 -0.22 -7.80 6.48
N LEU A 149 -0.12 -9.07 6.82
CA LEU A 149 -0.99 -9.76 7.76
C LEU A 149 -0.21 -10.16 9.03
N PRO A 150 -0.83 -10.10 10.20
CA PRO A 150 -2.24 -9.74 10.46
C PRO A 150 -2.50 -8.23 10.38
N THR A 151 -3.72 -7.87 10.00
CA THR A 151 -4.18 -6.47 10.00
C THR A 151 -5.53 -6.33 10.71
N PRO A 152 -5.83 -5.21 11.39
CA PRO A 152 -7.14 -4.98 12.01
C PRO A 152 -8.32 -5.06 11.03
N ALA A 153 -8.07 -4.78 9.74
CA ALA A 153 -9.07 -4.82 8.69
C ALA A 153 -9.34 -6.23 8.14
N GLU A 154 -8.54 -7.24 8.49
CA GLU A 154 -8.60 -8.62 7.96
C GLU A 154 -10.01 -9.22 7.97
N LYS A 155 -10.80 -8.95 9.02
CA LYS A 155 -12.17 -9.46 9.16
C LYS A 155 -13.19 -8.85 8.20
N TYR A 156 -12.83 -7.78 7.51
CA TYR A 156 -13.70 -7.06 6.57
C TYR A 156 -13.27 -7.19 5.12
N LEU A 157 -12.17 -7.90 4.87
CA LEU A 157 -11.56 -8.09 3.56
C LEU A 157 -11.50 -9.58 3.22
N ASP A 158 -11.77 -9.89 1.98
CA ASP A 158 -11.37 -11.20 1.42
C ASP A 158 -9.92 -11.06 0.94
N TYR A 159 -9.09 -12.09 1.20
CA TYR A 159 -7.70 -12.06 0.77
C TYR A 159 -7.16 -13.44 0.38
N TRP A 160 -6.08 -13.43 -0.37
CA TRP A 160 -5.28 -14.62 -0.68
C TRP A 160 -3.86 -14.40 -0.19
N LEU A 161 -3.37 -15.33 0.62
CA LEU A 161 -1.96 -15.33 1.00
C LEU A 161 -1.10 -15.61 -0.22
N LEU A 162 -0.09 -14.76 -0.40
CA LEU A 162 0.86 -14.88 -1.50
C LEU A 162 2.18 -15.44 -1.02
N GLN A 163 2.69 -14.90 0.10
CA GLN A 163 4.05 -15.16 0.51
C GLN A 163 4.29 -14.80 1.98
N ARG A 164 5.20 -15.54 2.62
CA ARG A 164 5.74 -15.22 3.93
C ARG A 164 7.09 -14.56 3.78
N ASP A 165 7.25 -13.36 4.29
CA ASP A 165 8.44 -12.52 4.15
C ASP A 165 9.14 -12.39 5.50
N GLN A 166 10.45 -12.68 5.54
CA GLN A 166 11.21 -12.75 6.79
C GLN A 166 11.83 -11.41 7.15
N TRP A 167 11.80 -11.07 8.44
CA TRP A 167 12.55 -9.95 8.99
C TRP A 167 14.03 -10.30 9.17
N LYS A 168 14.90 -9.43 8.68
CA LYS A 168 16.36 -9.53 8.75
C LYS A 168 16.94 -8.29 9.43
N VAL A 169 18.06 -8.46 10.13
CA VAL A 169 18.90 -7.33 10.52
C VAL A 169 19.87 -7.04 9.38
N ILE A 170 19.90 -5.80 8.92
CA ILE A 170 20.81 -5.34 7.87
C ILE A 170 21.92 -4.48 8.44
N LEU A 171 23.13 -4.66 7.92
CA LEU A 171 24.38 -4.08 8.43
C LEU A 171 25.26 -3.63 7.26
N PRO A 172 26.17 -2.66 7.48
CA PRO A 172 27.29 -2.43 6.56
C PRO A 172 28.10 -3.73 6.37
N CYS A 173 28.66 -3.95 5.17
CA CYS A 173 29.44 -5.16 4.89
C CYS A 173 30.68 -5.32 5.78
N ASP A 174 31.25 -4.22 6.26
CA ASP A 174 32.43 -4.16 7.14
C ASP A 174 32.08 -4.12 8.64
N HIS A 175 30.81 -4.21 8.99
CA HIS A 175 30.36 -4.19 10.37
C HIS A 175 30.90 -5.41 11.15
N PRO A 176 31.33 -5.25 12.43
CA PRO A 176 31.88 -6.36 13.23
C PRO A 176 30.97 -7.60 13.35
N LEU A 177 29.66 -7.42 13.18
CA LEU A 177 28.66 -8.48 13.23
C LEU A 177 28.16 -8.94 11.85
N ALA A 178 28.72 -8.45 10.73
CA ALA A 178 28.21 -8.72 9.38
C ALA A 178 28.20 -10.22 9.02
N GLY A 179 29.15 -11.01 9.52
CA GLY A 179 29.19 -12.47 9.30
C GLY A 179 28.50 -13.31 10.39
N ARG A 180 27.94 -12.69 11.40
CA ARG A 180 27.40 -13.43 12.56
C ARG A 180 25.96 -13.88 12.30
N GLN A 181 25.75 -15.19 12.42
CA GLN A 181 24.45 -15.85 12.26
C GLN A 181 24.21 -16.78 13.46
N PRO A 182 23.12 -16.61 14.22
CA PRO A 182 22.17 -15.50 14.18
C PRO A 182 22.75 -14.21 14.75
N PHE A 183 22.14 -13.06 14.40
CA PHE A 183 22.46 -11.76 14.99
C PHE A 183 22.08 -11.72 16.47
N PRO A 184 22.95 -11.23 17.36
CA PRO A 184 22.66 -11.12 18.78
C PRO A 184 21.67 -9.95 19.03
N PRO A 185 20.45 -10.21 19.53
CA PRO A 185 19.43 -9.18 19.67
C PRO A 185 19.83 -8.01 20.58
N GLU A 186 20.65 -8.27 21.61
CA GLU A 186 21.18 -7.25 22.51
C GLU A 186 22.07 -6.21 21.82
N ALA A 187 22.57 -6.51 20.64
CA ALA A 187 23.34 -5.56 19.84
C ALA A 187 22.46 -4.44 19.23
N LEU A 188 21.14 -4.62 19.15
CA LEU A 188 20.22 -3.56 18.75
C LEU A 188 20.23 -2.36 19.71
N GLU A 189 20.64 -2.57 20.97
CA GLU A 189 20.81 -1.50 21.96
C GLU A 189 22.18 -0.79 21.84
N GLN A 190 23.15 -1.44 21.23
CA GLN A 190 24.55 -0.99 21.21
C GLN A 190 24.87 -0.13 20.00
N TYR A 191 24.23 -0.43 18.87
CA TYR A 191 24.48 0.25 17.60
C TYR A 191 23.33 1.22 17.25
N PRO A 192 23.64 2.33 16.55
CA PRO A 192 22.60 3.23 16.05
C PRO A 192 21.61 2.48 15.17
N LEU A 193 20.31 2.55 15.48
CA LEU A 193 19.25 1.97 14.68
C LEU A 193 18.61 3.01 13.78
N ILE A 194 18.36 2.63 12.54
CA ILE A 194 17.62 3.40 11.55
C ILE A 194 16.27 2.70 11.37
N LEU A 195 15.15 3.40 11.60
CA LEU A 195 13.81 2.85 11.46
C LEU A 195 13.04 3.51 10.33
N LEU A 196 12.16 2.72 9.71
CA LEU A 196 11.11 3.24 8.85
C LEU A 196 9.99 3.82 9.73
N ASP A 197 9.45 4.97 9.33
CA ASP A 197 8.25 5.56 9.95
C ASP A 197 7.03 5.04 9.19
N GLU A 198 6.48 3.94 9.66
CA GLU A 198 5.27 3.29 9.13
C GLU A 198 4.02 3.55 10.01
N GLY A 199 4.11 4.52 10.92
CA GLY A 199 3.04 4.84 11.86
C GLY A 199 2.92 3.80 12.97
N ASP A 200 1.93 2.91 12.88
CA ASP A 200 1.72 1.84 13.87
C ASP A 200 2.59 0.62 13.52
N ASP A 201 3.86 0.67 13.88
CA ASP A 201 4.87 -0.35 13.58
C ASP A 201 4.77 -1.55 14.54
N TYR A 202 3.68 -2.31 14.44
CA TYR A 202 3.44 -3.48 15.29
C TYR A 202 4.47 -4.60 15.05
N GLU A 203 4.96 -4.75 13.84
CA GLU A 203 5.77 -5.90 13.44
C GLU A 203 7.19 -5.78 14.00
N ILE A 204 7.85 -4.64 13.82
CA ILE A 204 9.19 -4.40 14.37
C ILE A 204 9.14 -4.28 15.89
N GLN A 205 8.11 -3.60 16.42
CA GLN A 205 7.94 -3.51 17.88
C GLN A 205 7.79 -4.89 18.54
N ALA A 206 7.07 -5.81 17.90
CA ALA A 206 6.95 -7.19 18.39
C ALA A 206 8.31 -7.94 18.46
N ILE A 207 9.25 -7.59 17.56
CA ILE A 207 10.62 -8.12 17.62
C ILE A 207 11.34 -7.59 18.87
N PHE A 208 11.28 -6.28 19.11
CA PHE A 208 11.92 -5.65 20.26
C PHE A 208 11.33 -6.15 21.59
N ASP A 209 10.01 -6.25 21.67
CA ASP A 209 9.30 -6.74 22.84
C ASP A 209 9.66 -8.22 23.15
N HIS A 210 9.75 -9.05 22.10
CA HIS A 210 10.12 -10.46 22.26
C HIS A 210 11.48 -10.64 22.92
N TYR A 211 12.48 -9.86 22.46
CA TYR A 211 13.84 -9.92 23.02
C TYR A 211 14.03 -9.01 24.23
N LYS A 212 13.02 -8.21 24.59
CA LYS A 212 13.08 -7.21 25.69
C LYS A 212 14.24 -6.24 25.51
N VAL A 213 14.53 -5.85 24.28
CA VAL A 213 15.56 -4.88 23.95
C VAL A 213 14.95 -3.49 23.75
N GLN A 214 15.72 -2.46 24.14
CA GLN A 214 15.38 -1.06 23.90
C GLN A 214 16.35 -0.49 22.86
N PRO A 215 15.98 -0.53 21.58
CA PRO A 215 16.89 -0.14 20.51
C PRO A 215 17.27 1.32 20.59
N ARG A 216 18.52 1.61 20.25
CA ARG A 216 19.03 2.99 20.16
C ARG A 216 18.62 3.59 18.82
N ILE A 217 17.36 4.05 18.70
CA ILE A 217 16.87 4.72 17.48
C ILE A 217 17.62 6.04 17.30
N GLN A 218 18.41 6.12 16.25
CA GLN A 218 19.20 7.32 15.88
C GLN A 218 18.53 8.10 14.77
N TYR A 219 17.89 7.42 13.83
CA TYR A 219 17.23 8.02 12.68
C TYR A 219 15.88 7.36 12.46
N THR A 220 14.89 8.17 12.07
CA THR A 220 13.58 7.73 11.57
C THR A 220 13.39 8.33 10.20
N VAL A 221 13.05 7.51 9.21
CA VAL A 221 12.88 7.90 7.80
C VAL A 221 11.61 7.31 7.22
N GLN A 222 11.11 7.88 6.14
CA GLN A 222 9.83 7.48 5.51
C GLN A 222 10.01 6.66 4.24
N GLN A 223 11.24 6.27 3.90
CA GLN A 223 11.53 5.55 2.65
C GLN A 223 12.54 4.43 2.89
N ASP A 224 12.18 3.22 2.49
CA ASP A 224 13.03 2.02 2.57
C ASP A 224 14.38 2.21 1.88
N GLN A 225 14.39 2.83 0.70
CA GLN A 225 15.62 3.09 -0.05
C GLN A 225 16.59 3.99 0.72
N THR A 226 16.06 4.91 1.53
CA THR A 226 16.87 5.77 2.40
C THR A 226 17.53 4.94 3.50
N ILE A 227 16.83 3.98 4.09
CA ILE A 227 17.42 3.05 5.08
C ILE A 227 18.57 2.26 4.46
N LEU A 228 18.33 1.63 3.29
CA LEU A 228 19.34 0.84 2.59
C LEU A 228 20.60 1.66 2.30
N ALA A 229 20.43 2.90 1.82
CA ALA A 229 21.53 3.83 1.55
C ALA A 229 22.29 4.22 2.82
N MET A 230 21.58 4.55 3.90
CA MET A 230 22.17 4.98 5.18
C MET A 230 22.93 3.83 5.85
N VAL A 231 22.36 2.62 5.86
CA VAL A 231 23.05 1.43 6.39
C VAL A 231 24.29 1.12 5.57
N SER A 232 24.20 1.12 4.24
CA SER A 232 25.35 0.94 3.34
C SER A 232 26.42 2.01 3.55
N GLY A 233 26.02 3.22 3.90
CA GLY A 233 26.91 4.35 4.24
C GLY A 233 27.51 4.27 5.65
N GLY A 234 27.23 3.25 6.44
CA GLY A 234 27.81 3.06 7.77
C GLY A 234 27.18 3.92 8.89
N LEU A 235 25.99 4.49 8.68
CA LEU A 235 25.32 5.35 9.65
C LEU A 235 24.63 4.58 10.79
N GLY A 236 24.45 3.27 10.63
CA GLY A 236 23.84 2.41 11.63
C GLY A 236 23.43 1.06 11.03
N ILE A 237 22.57 0.37 11.75
CA ILE A 237 21.95 -0.89 11.38
C ILE A 237 20.44 -0.72 11.26
N SER A 238 19.74 -1.68 10.64
CA SER A 238 18.28 -1.65 10.61
C SER A 238 17.69 -3.06 10.68
N VAL A 239 16.39 -3.14 10.94
CA VAL A 239 15.58 -4.34 10.77
C VAL A 239 14.69 -4.11 9.56
N MET A 240 14.73 -5.01 8.58
CA MET A 240 14.07 -4.85 7.30
C MET A 240 13.60 -6.20 6.75
N GLU A 241 12.58 -6.18 5.93
CA GLU A 241 12.03 -7.35 5.29
C GLU A 241 12.95 -7.91 4.20
N GLU A 242 13.02 -9.22 4.11
CA GLU A 242 13.88 -9.90 3.13
C GLU A 242 13.52 -9.55 1.69
N LEU A 243 12.25 -9.28 1.40
CA LEU A 243 11.81 -8.88 0.07
C LEU A 243 12.49 -7.60 -0.41
N MET A 244 12.72 -6.62 0.47
CA MET A 244 13.47 -5.40 0.12
C MET A 244 14.91 -5.67 -0.27
N LEU A 245 15.49 -6.75 0.28
CA LEU A 245 16.88 -7.15 -0.02
C LEU A 245 17.01 -7.90 -1.34
N TYR A 246 15.91 -8.39 -1.91
CA TYR A 246 15.93 -9.07 -3.19
C TYR A 246 16.42 -8.13 -4.29
N LYS A 247 17.53 -8.53 -4.94
CA LYS A 247 18.23 -7.69 -5.95
C LYS A 247 18.52 -6.27 -5.47
N CYS A 248 18.85 -6.12 -4.18
CA CYS A 248 19.27 -4.84 -3.63
C CYS A 248 20.59 -4.39 -4.28
N ALA A 249 20.66 -3.12 -4.70
CA ALA A 249 21.83 -2.54 -5.31
C ALA A 249 22.91 -2.09 -4.31
N TYR A 250 22.54 -1.95 -3.04
CA TYR A 250 23.44 -1.50 -1.98
C TYR A 250 24.26 -2.68 -1.43
N PRO A 251 25.58 -2.50 -1.20
CA PRO A 251 26.40 -3.50 -0.53
C PRO A 251 26.05 -3.58 0.95
N LEU A 252 25.31 -4.61 1.34
CA LEU A 252 24.79 -4.83 2.68
C LEU A 252 25.05 -6.28 3.11
N ALA A 253 25.30 -6.47 4.40
CA ALA A 253 25.19 -7.76 5.05
C ALA A 253 23.81 -7.90 5.67
N ALA A 254 23.22 -9.10 5.60
CA ALA A 254 21.96 -9.42 6.24
C ALA A 254 22.13 -10.62 7.18
N SER A 255 21.50 -10.54 8.34
CA SER A 255 21.56 -11.57 9.37
C SER A 255 20.17 -11.93 9.89
N THR A 256 19.95 -13.21 10.19
CA THR A 256 18.72 -13.67 10.82
C THR A 256 18.77 -13.42 12.33
N LEU A 257 17.61 -13.18 12.93
CA LEU A 257 17.46 -13.23 14.39
C LEU A 257 17.38 -14.69 14.88
N PRO A 258 17.68 -14.97 16.16
CA PRO A 258 17.57 -16.34 16.71
C PRO A 258 16.19 -16.95 16.56
N LYS A 259 15.13 -16.18 16.81
CA LYS A 259 13.76 -16.49 16.41
C LYS A 259 13.46 -15.82 15.09
N VAL A 260 12.95 -16.58 14.15
CA VAL A 260 12.55 -16.05 12.85
C VAL A 260 11.19 -15.36 12.97
N PHE A 261 11.16 -14.09 12.60
CA PHE A 261 9.94 -13.30 12.51
C PHE A 261 9.58 -13.14 11.02
N HIS A 262 8.29 -13.11 10.75
CA HIS A 262 7.76 -12.98 9.40
C HIS A 262 6.56 -12.03 9.40
N ARG A 263 6.33 -11.42 8.25
CA ARG A 263 5.02 -10.91 7.87
C ARG A 263 4.44 -11.82 6.78
N ASP A 264 3.14 -11.94 6.73
CA ASP A 264 2.47 -12.67 5.66
C ASP A 264 1.93 -11.66 4.64
N ILE A 265 2.45 -11.67 3.41
CA ILE A 265 1.99 -10.80 2.33
C ILE A 265 0.79 -11.45 1.66
N GLY A 266 -0.31 -10.70 1.57
CA GLY A 266 -1.52 -11.08 0.88
C GLY A 266 -1.93 -10.06 -0.19
N ILE A 267 -2.79 -10.49 -1.12
CA ILE A 267 -3.58 -9.58 -1.96
C ILE A 267 -5.02 -9.62 -1.49
N CYS A 268 -5.62 -8.47 -1.23
CA CYS A 268 -6.96 -8.34 -0.70
C CYS A 268 -7.91 -7.61 -1.63
N VAL A 269 -9.19 -7.86 -1.42
CA VAL A 269 -10.32 -7.22 -2.08
C VAL A 269 -11.44 -7.02 -1.05
N LYS A 270 -12.41 -6.16 -1.35
CA LYS A 270 -13.56 -5.93 -0.49
C LYS A 270 -14.49 -7.18 -0.43
N ASP A 271 -14.77 -7.78 -1.57
CA ASP A 271 -15.66 -8.94 -1.72
C ASP A 271 -15.23 -9.75 -2.96
N LYS A 272 -14.80 -10.97 -2.75
CA LYS A 272 -14.35 -11.88 -3.83
C LYS A 272 -15.45 -12.27 -4.81
N ASN A 273 -16.73 -12.14 -4.43
CA ASN A 273 -17.85 -12.48 -5.29
C ASN A 273 -18.30 -11.31 -6.18
N ALA A 274 -17.76 -10.12 -5.96
CA ALA A 274 -18.12 -8.90 -6.66
C ALA A 274 -16.98 -8.32 -7.51
N LEU A 275 -16.02 -9.17 -7.93
CA LEU A 275 -14.89 -8.76 -8.75
C LEU A 275 -15.27 -8.60 -10.21
N SER A 276 -14.66 -7.63 -10.89
CA SER A 276 -14.64 -7.57 -12.35
C SER A 276 -13.77 -8.70 -12.91
N HIS A 277 -14.00 -9.08 -14.17
CA HIS A 277 -13.19 -10.09 -14.85
C HIS A 277 -11.70 -9.67 -14.90
N SER A 278 -11.42 -8.40 -15.15
CA SER A 278 -10.06 -7.86 -15.18
C SER A 278 -9.36 -7.97 -13.83
N THR A 279 -10.04 -7.60 -12.74
CA THR A 279 -9.49 -7.71 -11.37
C THR A 279 -9.28 -9.17 -10.98
N GLN A 280 -10.23 -10.06 -11.28
CA GLN A 280 -10.07 -11.49 -11.03
C GLN A 280 -8.88 -12.08 -11.80
N ALA A 281 -8.74 -11.74 -13.09
CA ALA A 281 -7.63 -12.20 -13.92
C ALA A 281 -6.28 -11.69 -13.37
N PHE A 282 -6.23 -10.45 -12.87
CA PHE A 282 -5.03 -9.90 -12.25
C PHE A 282 -4.66 -10.62 -10.95
N ILE A 283 -5.64 -10.91 -10.08
CA ILE A 283 -5.41 -11.67 -8.84
C ILE A 283 -4.88 -13.07 -9.14
N ASP A 284 -5.50 -13.78 -10.08
CA ASP A 284 -5.06 -15.13 -10.47
C ASP A 284 -3.66 -15.11 -11.08
N HIS A 285 -3.35 -14.10 -11.91
CA HIS A 285 -2.01 -13.90 -12.45
C HIS A 285 -1.00 -13.61 -11.35
N THR A 286 -1.33 -12.71 -10.41
CA THR A 286 -0.48 -12.36 -9.26
C THR A 286 -0.10 -13.60 -8.46
N ARG A 287 -1.07 -14.44 -8.12
CA ARG A 287 -0.85 -15.67 -7.35
C ARG A 287 0.10 -16.63 -8.08
N HIS A 288 -0.12 -16.85 -9.37
CA HIS A 288 0.75 -17.70 -10.18
C HIS A 288 2.14 -17.10 -10.34
N TRP A 289 2.22 -15.81 -10.60
CA TRP A 289 3.49 -15.12 -10.81
C TRP A 289 4.38 -15.18 -9.55
N VAL A 290 3.80 -14.92 -8.38
CA VAL A 290 4.54 -15.00 -7.10
C VAL A 290 5.07 -16.42 -6.88
N LEU A 291 4.24 -17.44 -7.04
CA LEU A 291 4.65 -18.84 -6.89
C LEU A 291 5.78 -19.25 -7.84
N GLN A 292 5.79 -18.71 -9.07
CA GLN A 292 6.82 -19.03 -10.07
C GLN A 292 8.15 -18.30 -9.85
N ASN A 293 8.10 -17.06 -9.38
CA ASN A 293 9.29 -16.21 -9.31
C ASN A 293 9.95 -16.18 -7.92
N PHE A 294 9.24 -16.65 -6.89
CA PHE A 294 9.71 -16.70 -5.52
C PHE A 294 9.48 -18.06 -4.86
N PRO A 295 9.93 -19.18 -5.48
CA PRO A 295 9.66 -20.53 -4.97
C PRO A 295 10.54 -20.93 -3.77
N GLU A 296 11.70 -20.31 -3.58
CA GLU A 296 12.70 -20.73 -2.60
C GLU A 296 12.63 -19.93 -1.28
N GLY A 297 12.56 -20.65 -0.19
CA GLY A 297 12.59 -20.10 1.18
C GLY A 297 11.21 -19.81 1.77
N TRP A 298 10.18 -19.99 1.00
CA TRP A 298 8.84 -19.60 1.33
C TRP A 298 8.04 -20.82 1.79
N ASN A 299 8.02 -21.04 3.08
CA ASN A 299 7.02 -21.88 3.71
C ASN A 299 5.68 -21.13 3.74
N ALA A 300 5.10 -20.94 2.56
CA ALA A 300 3.71 -20.50 2.51
C ALA A 300 2.89 -21.45 3.39
N PRO A 301 2.10 -20.97 4.35
CA PRO A 301 1.10 -21.82 4.98
C PRO A 301 0.24 -22.39 3.86
N LYS A 302 -0.03 -23.69 3.91
CA LYS A 302 -1.02 -24.30 3.00
C LYS A 302 -2.27 -23.44 3.09
N PRO A 303 -2.90 -23.05 1.97
CA PRO A 303 -4.12 -22.29 2.02
C PRO A 303 -5.07 -23.04 2.94
N HIS A 304 -5.46 -22.42 4.04
CA HIS A 304 -6.57 -22.92 4.82
C HIS A 304 -7.77 -22.83 3.91
N GLU A 305 -8.23 -23.96 3.41
CA GLU A 305 -9.55 -24.13 2.84
C GLU A 305 -10.55 -23.66 3.90
N ARG A 306 -11.13 -22.48 3.70
CA ARG A 306 -12.34 -22.02 4.35
C ARG A 306 -13.43 -21.88 3.30
#